data_e9556f0de5f44e90749566000acbeddd
#
_entry.id   e9556f0de5f44e90749566000acbeddd
#
_cell.length_a   1.000
_cell.length_b   1.000
_cell.length_c   1.000
_cell.angle_alpha   90.00
_cell.angle_beta   90.00
_cell.angle_gamma   90.00
#
_symmetry.space_group_name_H-M   'P 1'
#
loop_
_entity.id
_entity.type
_entity.pdbx_description
1 polymer ?
#
loop_
_entity_poly.entity_id
_entity_poly.type
_entity_poly.pdbx_seq_one_letter_code
_entity_poly.pdbx_strand_id
1 'polypeptide(L)'
;EEVKRLTGKEPSKSLNPDECVALGASVQGGKLAGDAGAGDILLLDVTPLSLSIETMGGVATRLIERNTTIPTKKSQIFSTAADNQTAVDINVVQGERQFARDNKSLGQFRLDGIPPAPRGIPQIEVTFDIDANGIVNVSAKDLGTGKEQHITITAGSNMSDSDIDKAVKEAAEFEAQDKKRKEGIEVRNDADAMVFQTEKALNEAGDKIDANAKTAVEADLKALKDLVEKTNPEDMTDAQIDEIKAAKEKLMTGAQELFAKMYEQANPNAGAAGAGPDMGAGAAGAGASNAGAADDVVDGEYKEV
;
A
#
# COMPACT_ATOMS: atom_id res chain seq x y z
N GLU A 1 -41.46 -8.95 10.94
CA GLU A 1 -41.36 -10.20 10.12
C GLU A 1 -39.99 -10.34 9.48
N GLU A 2 -39.39 -9.26 8.92
CA GLU A 2 -38.12 -9.30 8.23
C GLU A 2 -36.96 -9.70 9.16
N VAL A 3 -36.88 -9.14 10.36
CA VAL A 3 -35.87 -9.52 11.35
C VAL A 3 -35.95 -11.01 11.69
N LYS A 4 -37.17 -11.54 11.88
CA LYS A 4 -37.38 -12.95 12.14
C LYS A 4 -36.96 -13.83 10.94
N ARG A 5 -37.22 -13.37 9.72
CA ARG A 5 -36.82 -14.07 8.50
C ARG A 5 -35.30 -14.16 8.37
N LEU A 6 -34.57 -13.08 8.68
CA LEU A 6 -33.10 -12.98 8.54
C LEU A 6 -32.35 -13.67 9.70
N THR A 7 -32.86 -13.53 10.94
CA THR A 7 -32.13 -13.99 12.13
C THR A 7 -32.67 -15.27 12.74
N GLY A 8 -33.87 -15.72 12.34
CA GLY A 8 -34.62 -16.81 12.95
C GLY A 8 -35.19 -16.51 14.35
N LYS A 9 -34.96 -15.28 14.86
CA LYS A 9 -35.38 -14.86 16.22
C LYS A 9 -36.50 -13.83 16.16
N GLU A 10 -37.41 -13.86 17.13
CA GLU A 10 -38.43 -12.83 17.29
C GLU A 10 -37.77 -11.51 17.71
N PRO A 11 -38.07 -10.39 17.06
CA PRO A 11 -37.60 -9.06 17.48
C PRO A 11 -38.24 -8.66 18.80
N SER A 12 -37.44 -8.04 19.68
CA SER A 12 -37.95 -7.41 20.88
C SER A 12 -38.85 -6.23 20.52
N LYS A 13 -40.01 -6.14 21.17
CA LYS A 13 -40.97 -5.03 21.04
C LYS A 13 -41.17 -4.31 22.38
N SER A 14 -40.29 -4.57 23.36
CA SER A 14 -40.41 -4.03 24.73
C SER A 14 -39.95 -2.59 24.87
N LEU A 15 -39.24 -2.06 23.86
CA LEU A 15 -38.74 -0.69 23.87
C LEU A 15 -39.53 0.18 22.89
N ASN A 16 -39.78 1.43 23.28
CA ASN A 16 -40.30 2.45 22.38
C ASN A 16 -39.23 2.84 21.37
N PRO A 17 -39.47 2.69 20.04
CA PRO A 17 -38.49 3.06 19.03
C PRO A 17 -37.98 4.49 19.12
N ASP A 18 -38.84 5.44 19.50
CA ASP A 18 -38.52 6.87 19.61
C ASP A 18 -37.56 7.16 20.78
N GLU A 19 -37.53 6.28 21.81
CA GLU A 19 -36.70 6.40 22.99
C GLU A 19 -35.43 5.53 22.93
N CYS A 20 -35.32 4.60 21.99
CA CYS A 20 -34.22 3.63 21.93
C CYS A 20 -32.83 4.29 21.89
N VAL A 21 -32.69 5.41 21.15
CA VAL A 21 -31.43 6.14 21.03
C VAL A 21 -31.04 6.77 22.38
N ALA A 22 -31.99 7.39 23.07
CA ALA A 22 -31.75 8.01 24.37
C ALA A 22 -31.40 6.97 25.46
N LEU A 23 -32.10 5.83 25.43
CA LEU A 23 -31.82 4.70 26.35
C LEU A 23 -30.43 4.11 26.07
N GLY A 24 -30.06 3.89 24.82
CA GLY A 24 -28.74 3.42 24.42
C GLY A 24 -27.62 4.38 24.86
N ALA A 25 -27.83 5.67 24.65
CA ALA A 25 -26.88 6.70 25.10
C ALA A 25 -26.73 6.74 26.63
N SER A 26 -27.83 6.56 27.38
CA SER A 26 -27.77 6.52 28.83
C SER A 26 -27.04 5.29 29.36
N VAL A 27 -27.21 4.12 28.76
CA VAL A 27 -26.47 2.89 29.10
C VAL A 27 -24.96 3.07 28.80
N GLN A 28 -24.61 3.63 27.63
CA GLN A 28 -23.23 3.92 27.32
C GLN A 28 -22.59 4.97 28.24
N GLY A 29 -23.34 6.01 28.60
CA GLY A 29 -22.93 6.99 29.59
C GLY A 29 -22.69 6.38 30.99
N GLY A 30 -23.57 5.49 31.45
CA GLY A 30 -23.41 4.74 32.65
C GLY A 30 -22.16 3.87 32.67
N LYS A 31 -21.86 3.19 31.57
CA LYS A 31 -20.62 2.42 31.43
C LYS A 31 -19.37 3.30 31.51
N LEU A 32 -19.34 4.44 30.83
CA LEU A 32 -18.22 5.39 30.93
C LEU A 32 -18.06 5.97 32.35
N ALA A 33 -19.16 6.12 33.09
CA ALA A 33 -19.14 6.54 34.46
C ALA A 33 -18.77 5.45 35.48
N GLY A 34 -18.63 4.20 35.03
CA GLY A 34 -18.30 3.06 35.90
C GLY A 34 -19.50 2.50 36.65
N ASP A 35 -20.74 2.71 36.20
CA ASP A 35 -21.96 2.21 36.80
C ASP A 35 -22.06 0.69 36.68
N ALA A 36 -22.11 -0.01 37.81
CA ALA A 36 -22.23 -1.48 37.87
C ALA A 36 -23.54 -2.02 37.24
N GLY A 37 -24.54 -1.17 37.04
CA GLY A 37 -25.83 -1.51 36.41
C GLY A 37 -25.79 -1.45 34.87
N ALA A 38 -24.78 -0.88 34.27
CA ALA A 38 -24.68 -0.71 32.82
C ALA A 38 -24.28 -1.99 32.04
N GLY A 39 -23.96 -3.08 32.75
CA GLY A 39 -23.60 -4.37 32.19
C GLY A 39 -22.26 -4.40 31.41
N ASP A 40 -21.84 -5.58 31.00
CA ASP A 40 -20.64 -5.79 30.17
C ASP A 40 -20.96 -5.59 28.68
N ILE A 41 -21.40 -4.37 28.32
CA ILE A 41 -21.62 -4.05 26.91
C ILE A 41 -20.28 -3.67 26.28
N LEU A 42 -19.81 -4.46 25.33
CA LEU A 42 -18.68 -4.11 24.47
C LEU A 42 -19.23 -3.36 23.24
N LEU A 43 -18.93 -2.07 23.17
CA LEU A 43 -19.19 -1.29 21.96
C LEU A 43 -17.92 -1.26 21.12
N LEU A 44 -17.99 -1.84 19.94
CA LEU A 44 -16.94 -1.79 18.93
C LEU A 44 -17.47 -0.97 17.75
N ASP A 45 -16.77 0.10 17.44
CA ASP A 45 -17.03 0.89 16.25
C ASP A 45 -16.10 0.48 15.12
N VAL A 46 -16.49 0.71 13.87
CA VAL A 46 -15.73 0.32 12.69
C VAL A 46 -15.69 1.45 11.66
N THR A 47 -14.67 1.43 10.81
CA THR A 47 -14.62 2.32 9.65
C THR A 47 -15.69 1.89 8.63
N PRO A 48 -16.57 2.79 8.15
CA PRO A 48 -17.62 2.42 7.20
C PRO A 48 -17.10 2.11 5.79
N LEU A 49 -15.98 2.73 5.41
CA LEU A 49 -15.31 2.58 4.11
C LEU A 49 -13.80 2.54 4.29
N SER A 50 -13.10 1.96 3.31
CA SER A 50 -11.64 1.91 3.27
C SER A 50 -11.03 3.30 3.17
N LEU A 51 -9.87 3.48 3.81
CA LEU A 51 -9.05 4.70 3.77
C LEU A 51 -7.77 4.42 2.99
N SER A 52 -7.48 5.28 2.03
CA SER A 52 -6.41 5.12 1.07
C SER A 52 -5.67 6.42 0.83
N ILE A 53 -4.48 6.33 0.27
CA ILE A 53 -3.79 7.48 -0.34
C ILE A 53 -3.66 7.26 -1.85
N GLU A 54 -3.60 8.37 -2.58
CA GLU A 54 -3.30 8.35 -4.00
C GLU A 54 -1.82 8.06 -4.22
N THR A 55 -1.53 7.07 -5.07
CA THR A 55 -0.18 6.70 -5.48
C THR A 55 0.01 6.86 -6.98
N MET A 56 1.21 6.52 -7.48
CA MET A 56 1.58 6.69 -8.88
C MET A 56 0.56 6.05 -9.83
N GLY A 57 0.09 6.83 -10.83
CA GLY A 57 -0.97 6.40 -11.75
C GLY A 57 -2.38 6.65 -11.25
N GLY A 58 -2.57 7.43 -10.16
CA GLY A 58 -3.88 7.75 -9.59
C GLY A 58 -4.54 6.58 -8.85
N VAL A 59 -3.78 5.54 -8.52
CA VAL A 59 -4.27 4.35 -7.80
C VAL A 59 -4.52 4.70 -6.34
N ALA A 60 -5.66 4.24 -5.79
CA ALA A 60 -5.96 4.33 -4.36
C ALA A 60 -5.30 3.14 -3.63
N THR A 61 -4.18 3.39 -2.97
CA THR A 61 -3.50 2.37 -2.15
C THR A 61 -4.10 2.37 -0.75
N ARG A 62 -4.73 1.24 -0.39
CA ARG A 62 -5.43 1.08 0.89
C ARG A 62 -4.47 0.85 2.04
N LEU A 63 -4.64 1.61 3.12
CA LEU A 63 -3.95 1.40 4.39
C LEU A 63 -4.89 0.84 5.45
N ILE A 64 -6.15 1.31 5.48
CA ILE A 64 -7.17 0.80 6.40
C ILE A 64 -8.33 0.26 5.58
N GLU A 65 -8.64 -1.01 5.77
CA GLU A 65 -9.75 -1.67 5.10
C GLU A 65 -11.10 -1.29 5.73
N ARG A 66 -12.14 -1.34 4.93
CA ARG A 66 -13.53 -1.23 5.38
C ARG A 66 -13.82 -2.21 6.52
N ASN A 67 -14.65 -1.81 7.47
CA ASN A 67 -15.03 -2.57 8.66
C ASN A 67 -13.86 -2.90 9.61
N THR A 68 -12.77 -2.14 9.54
CA THR A 68 -11.71 -2.22 10.54
C THR A 68 -12.19 -1.61 11.86
N THR A 69 -12.05 -2.33 12.96
CA THR A 69 -12.40 -1.86 14.31
C THR A 69 -11.53 -0.67 14.72
N ILE A 70 -12.14 0.34 15.31
CA ILE A 70 -11.45 1.52 15.86
C ILE A 70 -11.46 1.48 17.40
N PRO A 71 -10.42 2.05 18.07
CA PRO A 71 -9.29 2.78 17.49
C PRO A 71 -8.30 1.88 16.74
N THR A 72 -7.65 2.40 15.71
CA THR A 72 -6.66 1.65 14.93
C THR A 72 -5.57 2.55 14.37
N LYS A 73 -4.37 1.97 14.20
CA LYS A 73 -3.22 2.65 13.61
C LYS A 73 -2.55 1.74 12.59
N LYS A 74 -2.28 2.27 11.39
CA LYS A 74 -1.60 1.56 10.30
C LYS A 74 -0.59 2.48 9.64
N SER A 75 0.59 1.95 9.34
CA SER A 75 1.66 2.66 8.64
C SER A 75 2.14 1.84 7.45
N GLN A 76 2.55 2.55 6.41
CA GLN A 76 3.18 1.97 5.23
C GLN A 76 4.24 2.91 4.68
N ILE A 77 5.35 2.35 4.17
CA ILE A 77 6.44 3.12 3.58
C ILE A 77 6.19 3.26 2.07
N PHE A 78 6.29 4.49 1.61
CA PHE A 78 6.22 4.89 0.21
C PHE A 78 7.52 5.56 -0.21
N SER A 79 7.65 5.87 -1.50
CA SER A 79 8.81 6.54 -2.03
C SER A 79 8.43 7.61 -3.06
N THR A 80 9.43 8.35 -3.55
CA THR A 80 9.25 9.35 -4.61
C THR A 80 9.03 8.68 -5.97
N ALA A 81 8.19 9.28 -6.80
CA ALA A 81 7.86 8.81 -8.16
C ALA A 81 8.81 9.36 -9.23
N ALA A 82 9.53 10.44 -8.94
CA ALA A 82 10.45 11.10 -9.87
C ALA A 82 11.81 11.35 -9.24
N ASP A 83 12.85 11.45 -10.11
CA ASP A 83 14.20 11.79 -9.68
C ASP A 83 14.27 13.23 -9.14
N ASN A 84 15.06 13.42 -8.09
CA ASN A 84 15.27 14.71 -7.43
C ASN A 84 13.97 15.37 -6.93
N GLN A 85 12.93 14.57 -6.63
CA GLN A 85 11.69 15.05 -6.08
C GLN A 85 11.90 15.49 -4.62
N THR A 86 11.71 16.79 -4.35
CA THR A 86 11.95 17.40 -3.03
C THR A 86 10.70 17.55 -2.17
N ALA A 87 9.55 17.18 -2.72
CA ALA A 87 8.26 17.23 -2.03
C ALA A 87 7.31 16.14 -2.54
N VAL A 88 6.39 15.69 -1.70
CA VAL A 88 5.29 14.79 -2.07
C VAL A 88 3.96 15.36 -1.61
N ASP A 89 2.95 15.27 -2.47
CA ASP A 89 1.57 15.59 -2.13
C ASP A 89 0.85 14.31 -1.73
N ILE A 90 0.26 14.30 -0.53
CA ILE A 90 -0.49 13.18 0.01
C ILE A 90 -1.98 13.52 -0.10
N ASN A 91 -2.68 12.87 -1.03
CA ASN A 91 -4.13 12.95 -1.19
C ASN A 91 -4.77 11.79 -0.45
N VAL A 92 -5.55 12.08 0.58
CA VAL A 92 -6.26 11.11 1.41
C VAL A 92 -7.66 10.93 0.87
N VAL A 93 -8.03 9.68 0.56
CA VAL A 93 -9.33 9.35 -0.02
C VAL A 93 -10.04 8.25 0.76
N GLN A 94 -11.37 8.26 0.69
CA GLN A 94 -12.25 7.27 1.32
C GLN A 94 -13.18 6.65 0.29
N GLY A 95 -13.24 5.32 0.27
CA GLY A 95 -14.11 4.57 -0.64
C GLY A 95 -13.51 3.24 -1.06
N GLU A 96 -14.26 2.53 -1.93
CA GLU A 96 -13.93 1.17 -2.34
C GLU A 96 -13.41 1.08 -3.79
N ARG A 97 -13.41 2.18 -4.56
CA ARG A 97 -12.92 2.22 -5.93
C ARG A 97 -11.39 2.13 -5.98
N GLN A 98 -10.85 1.57 -7.06
CA GLN A 98 -9.40 1.36 -7.20
C GLN A 98 -8.63 2.66 -7.52
N PHE A 99 -9.33 3.73 -7.94
CA PHE A 99 -8.71 5.02 -8.31
C PHE A 99 -9.11 6.12 -7.34
N ALA A 100 -8.13 6.96 -6.97
CA ALA A 100 -8.35 8.05 -6.01
C ALA A 100 -9.44 9.02 -6.46
N ARG A 101 -9.49 9.33 -7.76
CA ARG A 101 -10.50 10.24 -8.36
C ARG A 101 -11.94 9.74 -8.25
N ASP A 102 -12.13 8.42 -8.16
CA ASP A 102 -13.44 7.77 -8.09
C ASP A 102 -13.89 7.55 -6.63
N ASN A 103 -13.07 7.99 -5.67
CA ASN A 103 -13.32 7.95 -4.24
C ASN A 103 -13.54 9.37 -3.70
N LYS A 104 -14.07 9.47 -2.48
CA LYS A 104 -14.26 10.75 -1.80
C LYS A 104 -12.92 11.25 -1.26
N SER A 105 -12.46 12.43 -1.72
CA SER A 105 -11.30 13.09 -1.11
C SER A 105 -11.67 13.60 0.27
N LEU A 106 -10.85 13.26 1.27
CA LEU A 106 -10.98 13.72 2.65
C LEU A 106 -10.08 14.93 2.94
N GLY A 107 -9.00 15.07 2.16
CA GLY A 107 -8.06 16.16 2.27
C GLY A 107 -6.73 15.85 1.60
N GLN A 108 -5.94 16.89 1.45
CA GLN A 108 -4.61 16.82 0.86
C GLN A 108 -3.63 17.65 1.68
N PHE A 109 -2.40 17.16 1.83
CA PHE A 109 -1.32 17.90 2.45
C PHE A 109 0.00 17.56 1.76
N ARG A 110 1.01 18.41 1.99
CA ARG A 110 2.30 18.33 1.31
C ARG A 110 3.44 18.14 2.31
N LEU A 111 4.29 17.18 2.07
CA LEU A 111 5.55 16.99 2.78
C LEU A 111 6.68 17.55 1.92
N ASP A 112 7.30 18.62 2.40
CA ASP A 112 8.40 19.32 1.73
C ASP A 112 9.76 19.02 2.37
N GLY A 113 10.82 19.27 1.60
CA GLY A 113 12.19 19.24 2.09
C GLY A 113 12.77 17.83 2.18
N ILE A 114 12.33 16.96 1.30
CA ILE A 114 12.96 15.69 1.00
C ILE A 114 14.27 16.00 0.26
N PRO A 115 15.41 15.42 0.65
CA PRO A 115 16.67 15.60 -0.07
C PRO A 115 16.58 15.09 -1.51
N PRO A 116 17.15 15.80 -2.50
CA PRO A 116 17.21 15.31 -3.87
C PRO A 116 17.91 13.95 -3.92
N ALA A 117 17.23 12.96 -4.48
CA ALA A 117 17.74 11.61 -4.65
C ALA A 117 17.07 10.96 -5.88
N PRO A 118 17.62 9.88 -6.42
CA PRO A 118 16.93 9.08 -7.42
C PRO A 118 15.57 8.59 -6.90
N ARG A 119 14.59 8.47 -7.79
CA ARG A 119 13.27 7.92 -7.45
C ARG A 119 13.39 6.55 -6.77
N GLY A 120 12.53 6.28 -5.82
CA GLY A 120 12.52 5.03 -5.08
C GLY A 120 13.51 4.96 -3.90
N ILE A 121 14.43 5.93 -3.73
CA ILE A 121 15.39 5.96 -2.63
C ILE A 121 14.82 6.60 -1.35
N PRO A 122 14.14 7.79 -1.40
CA PRO A 122 13.54 8.35 -0.20
C PRO A 122 12.49 7.44 0.39
N GLN A 123 12.47 7.32 1.71
CA GLN A 123 11.49 6.51 2.44
C GLN A 123 10.54 7.43 3.20
N ILE A 124 9.28 7.40 2.80
CA ILE A 124 8.22 8.24 3.37
C ILE A 124 7.22 7.32 4.06
N GLU A 125 7.21 7.33 5.38
CA GLU A 125 6.24 6.61 6.18
C GLU A 125 4.93 7.40 6.25
N VAL A 126 3.86 6.82 5.71
CA VAL A 126 2.51 7.37 5.87
C VAL A 126 1.78 6.57 6.92
N THR A 127 1.26 7.27 7.93
CA THR A 127 0.55 6.67 9.06
C THR A 127 -0.87 7.21 9.12
N PHE A 128 -1.82 6.29 9.21
CA PHE A 128 -3.21 6.57 9.56
C PHE A 128 -3.43 6.18 11.02
N ASP A 129 -3.94 7.11 11.80
CA ASP A 129 -4.26 6.94 13.22
C ASP A 129 -5.71 7.38 13.45
N ILE A 130 -6.59 6.43 13.76
CA ILE A 130 -8.02 6.66 14.01
C ILE A 130 -8.26 6.46 15.50
N ASP A 131 -8.73 7.50 16.16
CA ASP A 131 -9.09 7.42 17.58
C ASP A 131 -10.45 6.75 17.82
N ALA A 132 -10.80 6.57 19.09
CA ALA A 132 -12.08 5.98 19.50
C ALA A 132 -13.31 6.83 19.13
N ASN A 133 -13.13 8.10 18.74
CA ASN A 133 -14.20 9.00 18.30
C ASN A 133 -14.33 9.02 16.76
N GLY A 134 -13.52 8.23 16.04
CA GLY A 134 -13.49 8.21 14.59
C GLY A 134 -12.77 9.40 13.94
N ILE A 135 -11.98 10.15 14.70
CA ILE A 135 -11.14 11.22 14.16
C ILE A 135 -9.93 10.57 13.49
N VAL A 136 -9.71 10.90 12.22
CA VAL A 136 -8.61 10.35 11.42
C VAL A 136 -7.47 11.36 11.36
N ASN A 137 -6.32 10.98 11.91
CA ASN A 137 -5.07 11.71 11.76
C ASN A 137 -4.20 10.98 10.73
N VAL A 138 -3.77 11.70 9.71
CA VAL A 138 -2.86 11.17 8.70
C VAL A 138 -1.57 11.96 8.75
N SER A 139 -0.46 11.27 8.97
CA SER A 139 0.88 11.87 8.94
C SER A 139 1.75 11.23 7.87
N ALA A 140 2.66 12.03 7.32
CA ALA A 140 3.71 11.59 6.41
C ALA A 140 5.05 12.06 6.94
N LYS A 141 5.98 11.13 7.10
CA LYS A 141 7.31 11.37 7.66
C LYS A 141 8.40 10.86 6.72
N ASP A 142 9.30 11.72 6.34
CA ASP A 142 10.55 11.32 5.68
C ASP A 142 11.50 10.71 6.71
N LEU A 143 11.78 9.42 6.57
CA LEU A 143 12.64 8.68 7.49
C LEU A 143 14.11 9.11 7.42
N GLY A 144 14.54 9.69 6.30
CA GLY A 144 15.90 10.17 6.11
C GLY A 144 16.19 11.46 6.87
N THR A 145 15.24 12.41 6.86
CA THR A 145 15.42 13.74 7.49
C THR A 145 14.67 13.88 8.81
N GLY A 146 13.69 13.01 9.07
CA GLY A 146 12.78 13.10 10.20
C GLY A 146 11.71 14.18 10.06
N LYS A 147 11.62 14.88 8.92
CA LYS A 147 10.56 15.86 8.65
C LYS A 147 9.22 15.18 8.55
N GLU A 148 8.21 15.79 9.15
CA GLU A 148 6.86 15.25 9.21
C GLU A 148 5.84 16.35 8.94
N GLN A 149 4.76 15.99 8.27
CA GLN A 149 3.55 16.79 8.08
C GLN A 149 2.33 15.92 8.35
N HIS A 150 1.23 16.53 8.75
CA HIS A 150 0.01 15.82 9.06
C HIS A 150 -1.25 16.62 8.72
N ILE A 151 -2.35 15.91 8.58
CA ILE A 151 -3.70 16.47 8.48
C ILE A 151 -4.60 15.73 9.47
N THR A 152 -5.51 16.47 10.09
CA THR A 152 -6.57 15.92 10.94
C THR A 152 -7.91 16.07 10.22
N ILE A 153 -8.59 14.97 10.00
CA ILE A 153 -9.87 14.89 9.31
C ILE A 153 -10.95 14.67 10.37
N THR A 154 -11.81 15.67 10.57
CA THR A 154 -12.87 15.64 11.57
C THR A 154 -14.20 15.22 10.96
N ALA A 155 -15.17 14.86 11.82
CA ALA A 155 -16.46 14.29 11.46
C ALA A 155 -17.35 15.12 10.48
N GLY A 156 -16.99 16.36 10.16
CA GLY A 156 -17.69 17.17 9.16
C GLY A 156 -17.61 16.65 7.72
N SER A 157 -16.71 15.69 7.46
CA SER A 157 -16.54 15.01 6.16
C SER A 157 -17.30 13.68 6.05
N ASN A 158 -18.05 13.26 7.08
CA ASN A 158 -18.73 11.96 7.09
C ASN A 158 -19.74 11.85 5.96
N MET A 159 -19.77 10.68 5.33
CA MET A 159 -20.79 10.32 4.35
C MET A 159 -22.07 9.88 5.06
N SER A 160 -23.22 10.15 4.46
CA SER A 160 -24.49 9.57 4.94
C SER A 160 -24.52 8.05 4.67
N ASP A 161 -25.34 7.31 5.41
CA ASP A 161 -25.50 5.85 5.21
C ASP A 161 -25.90 5.54 3.76
N SER A 162 -26.75 6.38 3.14
CA SER A 162 -27.13 6.22 1.74
C SER A 162 -25.96 6.42 0.77
N ASP A 163 -25.04 7.35 1.07
CA ASP A 163 -23.86 7.57 0.25
C ASP A 163 -22.84 6.44 0.41
N ILE A 164 -22.71 5.89 1.62
CA ILE A 164 -21.89 4.70 1.90
C ILE A 164 -22.40 3.51 1.10
N ASP A 165 -23.70 3.21 1.16
CA ASP A 165 -24.31 2.11 0.41
C ASP A 165 -24.16 2.30 -1.09
N LYS A 166 -24.28 3.53 -1.58
CA LYS A 166 -24.09 3.88 -2.99
C LYS A 166 -22.62 3.63 -3.41
N ALA A 167 -21.65 4.13 -2.64
CA ALA A 167 -20.23 3.94 -2.92
C ALA A 167 -19.84 2.45 -2.98
N VAL A 168 -20.41 1.63 -2.10
CA VAL A 168 -20.18 0.18 -2.09
C VAL A 168 -20.77 -0.50 -3.31
N LYS A 169 -22.00 -0.13 -3.71
CA LYS A 169 -22.65 -0.68 -4.91
C LYS A 169 -21.92 -0.28 -6.18
N GLU A 170 -21.55 0.99 -6.32
CA GLU A 170 -20.76 1.48 -7.46
C GLU A 170 -19.41 0.75 -7.54
N ALA A 171 -18.72 0.56 -6.42
CA ALA A 171 -17.46 -0.17 -6.41
C ALA A 171 -17.63 -1.62 -6.89
N ALA A 172 -18.69 -2.30 -6.49
CA ALA A 172 -19.00 -3.66 -6.95
C ALA A 172 -19.35 -3.71 -8.45
N GLU A 173 -20.08 -2.70 -8.96
CA GLU A 173 -20.45 -2.60 -10.37
C GLU A 173 -19.24 -2.40 -11.28
N PHE A 174 -18.29 -1.57 -10.86
CA PHE A 174 -17.08 -1.25 -11.64
C PHE A 174 -15.86 -2.11 -11.30
N GLU A 175 -15.98 -3.07 -10.39
CA GLU A 175 -14.85 -3.86 -9.87
C GLU A 175 -13.99 -4.49 -10.98
N ALA A 176 -14.62 -5.14 -11.95
CA ALA A 176 -13.91 -5.83 -13.02
C ALA A 176 -13.15 -4.84 -13.92
N GLN A 177 -13.78 -3.71 -14.25
CA GLN A 177 -13.19 -2.66 -15.08
C GLN A 177 -12.04 -1.97 -14.36
N ASP A 178 -12.24 -1.60 -13.10
CA ASP A 178 -11.23 -0.94 -12.28
C ASP A 178 -10.02 -1.85 -12.06
N LYS A 179 -10.26 -3.14 -11.79
CA LYS A 179 -9.19 -4.13 -11.60
C LYS A 179 -8.31 -4.27 -12.85
N LYS A 180 -8.94 -4.37 -14.03
CA LYS A 180 -8.21 -4.43 -15.30
C LYS A 180 -7.38 -3.17 -15.55
N ARG A 181 -7.97 -2.00 -15.33
CA ARG A 181 -7.28 -0.72 -15.49
C ARG A 181 -6.11 -0.57 -14.51
N LYS A 182 -6.31 -0.97 -13.27
CA LYS A 182 -5.26 -0.98 -12.24
C LYS A 182 -4.12 -1.91 -12.64
N GLU A 183 -4.42 -3.13 -13.11
CA GLU A 183 -3.41 -4.07 -13.60
C GLU A 183 -2.57 -3.45 -14.72
N GLY A 184 -3.19 -2.75 -15.68
CA GLY A 184 -2.48 -2.05 -16.75
C GLY A 184 -1.51 -1.00 -16.20
N ILE A 185 -1.97 -0.18 -15.25
CA ILE A 185 -1.13 0.84 -14.60
C ILE A 185 0.02 0.20 -13.82
N GLU A 186 -0.24 -0.83 -13.03
CA GLU A 186 0.79 -1.54 -12.25
C GLU A 186 1.85 -2.15 -13.16
N VAL A 187 1.44 -2.88 -14.20
CA VAL A 187 2.36 -3.49 -15.17
C VAL A 187 3.22 -2.44 -15.85
N ARG A 188 2.64 -1.30 -16.23
CA ARG A 188 3.39 -0.19 -16.84
C ARG A 188 4.36 0.45 -15.86
N ASN A 189 3.94 0.71 -14.63
CA ASN A 189 4.80 1.30 -13.59
C ASN A 189 5.98 0.39 -13.25
N ASP A 190 5.75 -0.90 -13.15
CA ASP A 190 6.79 -1.91 -12.94
C ASP A 190 7.77 -1.96 -14.12
N ALA A 191 7.26 -1.89 -15.35
CA ALA A 191 8.09 -1.87 -16.56
C ALA A 191 8.97 -0.60 -16.60
N ASP A 192 8.40 0.57 -16.27
CA ASP A 192 9.15 1.83 -16.21
C ASP A 192 10.22 1.80 -15.11
N ALA A 193 9.93 1.22 -13.96
CA ALA A 193 10.90 1.00 -12.89
C ALA A 193 12.05 0.07 -13.34
N MET A 194 11.73 -1.01 -14.05
CA MET A 194 12.73 -1.95 -14.59
C MET A 194 13.62 -1.28 -15.65
N VAL A 195 13.03 -0.49 -16.56
CA VAL A 195 13.80 0.31 -17.55
C VAL A 195 14.82 1.18 -16.83
N PHE A 196 14.38 1.94 -15.83
CA PHE A 196 15.26 2.83 -15.06
C PHE A 196 16.38 2.08 -14.34
N GLN A 197 16.05 0.97 -13.65
CA GLN A 197 17.03 0.17 -12.92
C GLN A 197 18.07 -0.45 -13.87
N THR A 198 17.62 -0.95 -15.03
CA THR A 198 18.50 -1.55 -16.02
C THR A 198 19.40 -0.51 -16.68
N GLU A 199 18.88 0.68 -17.06
CA GLU A 199 19.68 1.81 -17.57
C GLU A 199 20.78 2.20 -16.57
N LYS A 200 20.42 2.34 -15.31
CA LYS A 200 21.37 2.66 -14.24
C LYS A 200 22.45 1.60 -14.08
N ALA A 201 22.06 0.32 -14.04
CA ALA A 201 22.98 -0.80 -13.90
C ALA A 201 23.94 -0.92 -15.10
N LEU A 202 23.47 -0.71 -16.33
CA LEU A 202 24.30 -0.68 -17.53
C LEU A 202 25.31 0.48 -17.51
N ASN A 203 24.91 1.65 -17.04
CA ASN A 203 25.80 2.80 -16.90
C ASN A 203 26.87 2.59 -15.82
N GLU A 204 26.51 2.01 -14.67
CA GLU A 204 27.46 1.69 -13.60
C GLU A 204 28.45 0.58 -13.97
N ALA A 205 28.02 -0.39 -14.75
CA ALA A 205 28.85 -1.50 -15.22
C ALA A 205 29.87 -1.06 -16.29
N GLY A 206 29.55 -0.05 -17.10
CA GLY A 206 30.46 0.57 -18.09
C GLY A 206 31.07 -0.44 -19.07
N ASP A 207 32.44 -0.43 -19.16
CA ASP A 207 33.21 -1.29 -20.07
C ASP A 207 33.52 -2.69 -19.50
N LYS A 208 33.00 -3.02 -18.32
CA LYS A 208 33.22 -4.32 -17.67
C LYS A 208 32.35 -5.43 -18.22
N ILE A 209 31.50 -5.12 -19.20
CA ILE A 209 30.51 -6.01 -19.77
C ILE A 209 30.91 -6.41 -21.20
N ASP A 210 30.65 -7.66 -21.56
CA ASP A 210 30.78 -8.12 -22.95
C ASP A 210 29.92 -7.27 -23.89
N ALA A 211 30.55 -6.72 -24.95
CA ALA A 211 29.91 -5.77 -25.86
C ALA A 211 28.67 -6.36 -26.56
N ASN A 212 28.68 -7.65 -26.90
CA ASN A 212 27.57 -8.29 -27.59
C ASN A 212 26.38 -8.49 -26.65
N ALA A 213 26.67 -8.92 -25.41
CA ALA A 213 25.66 -9.09 -24.37
C ALA A 213 25.04 -7.74 -23.96
N LYS A 214 25.84 -6.67 -23.87
CA LYS A 214 25.38 -5.31 -23.63
C LYS A 214 24.42 -4.85 -24.72
N THR A 215 24.79 -5.01 -25.99
CA THR A 215 23.96 -4.61 -27.12
C THR A 215 22.62 -5.34 -27.14
N ALA A 216 22.57 -6.63 -26.75
CA ALA A 216 21.33 -7.38 -26.68
C ALA A 216 20.39 -6.82 -25.59
N VAL A 217 20.93 -6.56 -24.39
CA VAL A 217 20.14 -5.99 -23.27
C VAL A 217 19.69 -4.56 -23.59
N GLU A 218 20.53 -3.74 -24.24
CA GLU A 218 20.15 -2.39 -24.69
C GLU A 218 19.01 -2.42 -25.74
N ALA A 219 18.99 -3.42 -26.62
CA ALA A 219 17.91 -3.60 -27.58
C ALA A 219 16.59 -3.98 -26.89
N ASP A 220 16.61 -4.89 -25.92
CA ASP A 220 15.44 -5.29 -25.16
C ASP A 220 14.94 -4.15 -24.25
N LEU A 221 15.84 -3.41 -23.65
CA LEU A 221 15.54 -2.22 -22.86
C LEU A 221 14.84 -1.15 -23.70
N LYS A 222 15.34 -0.89 -24.91
CA LYS A 222 14.72 0.04 -25.84
C LYS A 222 13.33 -0.43 -26.25
N ALA A 223 13.17 -1.72 -26.56
CA ALA A 223 11.88 -2.27 -26.93
C ALA A 223 10.83 -2.09 -25.79
N LEU A 224 11.21 -2.39 -24.54
CA LEU A 224 10.33 -2.18 -23.40
C LEU A 224 10.00 -0.70 -23.19
N LYS A 225 10.99 0.19 -23.30
CA LYS A 225 10.79 1.63 -23.18
C LYS A 225 9.82 2.16 -24.24
N ASP A 226 10.00 1.77 -25.51
CA ASP A 226 9.12 2.15 -26.60
C ASP A 226 7.67 1.67 -26.37
N LEU A 227 7.46 0.48 -25.78
CA LEU A 227 6.13 -0.03 -25.43
C LEU A 227 5.50 0.80 -24.30
N VAL A 228 6.27 1.12 -23.25
CA VAL A 228 5.80 1.95 -22.12
C VAL A 228 5.41 3.36 -22.59
N GLU A 229 6.20 3.97 -23.48
CA GLU A 229 5.94 5.32 -24.02
C GLU A 229 4.70 5.36 -24.93
N LYS A 230 4.45 4.30 -25.70
CA LYS A 230 3.32 4.23 -26.65
C LYS A 230 1.99 3.87 -26.00
N THR A 231 1.99 3.34 -24.77
CA THR A 231 0.78 2.90 -24.10
C THR A 231 0.21 3.98 -23.19
N ASN A 232 -1.12 4.19 -23.28
CA ASN A 232 -1.83 5.04 -22.32
C ASN A 232 -2.20 4.18 -21.10
N PRO A 233 -1.70 4.51 -19.88
CA PRO A 233 -1.94 3.70 -18.69
C PRO A 233 -3.42 3.62 -18.31
N GLU A 234 -4.23 4.58 -18.75
CA GLU A 234 -5.65 4.62 -18.41
C GLU A 234 -6.54 3.75 -19.31
N ASP A 235 -6.03 3.32 -20.48
CA ASP A 235 -6.83 2.60 -21.48
C ASP A 235 -5.99 1.53 -22.19
N MET A 236 -5.37 0.65 -21.38
CA MET A 236 -4.57 -0.45 -21.94
C MET A 236 -5.46 -1.64 -22.29
N THR A 237 -5.22 -2.18 -23.48
CA THR A 237 -5.82 -3.46 -23.91
C THR A 237 -5.08 -4.65 -23.27
N ASP A 238 -5.75 -5.81 -23.18
CA ASP A 238 -5.11 -7.04 -22.68
C ASP A 238 -3.86 -7.40 -23.48
N ALA A 239 -3.91 -7.23 -24.80
CA ALA A 239 -2.76 -7.47 -25.68
C ALA A 239 -1.56 -6.57 -25.34
N GLN A 240 -1.79 -5.29 -25.05
CA GLN A 240 -0.72 -4.37 -24.64
C GLN A 240 -0.14 -4.71 -23.26
N ILE A 241 -0.99 -5.15 -22.32
CA ILE A 241 -0.54 -5.63 -21.01
C ILE A 241 0.35 -6.86 -21.16
N ASP A 242 -0.06 -7.83 -22.00
CA ASP A 242 0.70 -9.05 -22.26
C ASP A 242 2.02 -8.76 -23.00
N GLU A 243 2.01 -7.85 -23.97
CA GLU A 243 3.23 -7.40 -24.66
C GLU A 243 4.25 -6.79 -23.72
N ILE A 244 3.80 -5.92 -22.79
CA ILE A 244 4.70 -5.31 -21.80
C ILE A 244 5.22 -6.37 -20.82
N LYS A 245 4.37 -7.30 -20.36
CA LYS A 245 4.80 -8.41 -19.48
C LYS A 245 5.87 -9.28 -20.17
N ALA A 246 5.66 -9.64 -21.43
CA ALA A 246 6.62 -10.43 -22.19
C ALA A 246 7.94 -9.70 -22.42
N ALA A 247 7.89 -8.41 -22.79
CA ALA A 247 9.09 -7.60 -22.98
C ALA A 247 9.87 -7.39 -21.65
N LYS A 248 9.15 -7.22 -20.53
CA LYS A 248 9.72 -7.14 -19.17
C LYS A 248 10.45 -8.43 -18.80
N GLU A 249 9.83 -9.60 -19.04
CA GLU A 249 10.43 -10.90 -18.75
C GLU A 249 11.69 -11.14 -19.61
N LYS A 250 11.63 -10.77 -20.87
CA LYS A 250 12.78 -10.87 -21.78
C LYS A 250 13.96 -10.01 -21.31
N LEU A 251 13.70 -8.75 -20.95
CA LEU A 251 14.71 -7.84 -20.43
C LEU A 251 15.30 -8.37 -19.11
N MET A 252 14.47 -8.89 -18.22
CA MET A 252 14.90 -9.45 -16.93
C MET A 252 15.84 -10.64 -17.14
N THR A 253 15.51 -11.55 -18.06
CA THR A 253 16.35 -12.71 -18.37
C THR A 253 17.69 -12.28 -18.96
N GLY A 254 17.68 -11.37 -19.95
CA GLY A 254 18.91 -10.84 -20.55
C GLY A 254 19.80 -10.09 -19.56
N ALA A 255 19.20 -9.30 -18.68
CA ALA A 255 19.93 -8.58 -17.63
C ALA A 255 20.53 -9.54 -16.59
N GLN A 256 19.82 -10.57 -16.16
CA GLN A 256 20.34 -11.58 -15.24
C GLN A 256 21.54 -12.33 -15.82
N GLU A 257 21.45 -12.77 -17.09
CA GLU A 257 22.57 -13.42 -17.76
C GLU A 257 23.80 -12.50 -17.90
N LEU A 258 23.57 -11.23 -18.19
CA LEU A 258 24.61 -10.23 -18.30
C LEU A 258 25.36 -10.04 -16.97
N PHE A 259 24.62 -9.84 -15.89
CA PHE A 259 25.21 -9.61 -14.56
C PHE A 259 25.84 -10.88 -13.98
N ALA A 260 25.29 -12.07 -14.24
CA ALA A 260 25.92 -13.34 -13.88
C ALA A 260 27.30 -13.51 -14.54
N LYS A 261 27.39 -13.26 -15.85
CA LYS A 261 28.68 -13.30 -16.60
C LYS A 261 29.69 -12.26 -16.08
N MET A 262 29.22 -11.07 -15.74
CA MET A 262 30.07 -10.03 -15.16
C MET A 262 30.63 -10.47 -13.80
N TYR A 263 29.82 -11.12 -12.94
CA TYR A 263 30.24 -11.64 -11.66
C TYR A 263 31.26 -12.78 -11.80
N GLU A 264 31.05 -13.68 -12.74
CA GLU A 264 32.03 -14.76 -13.06
C GLU A 264 33.36 -14.21 -13.56
N GLN A 265 33.34 -13.17 -14.40
CA GLN A 265 34.56 -12.53 -14.89
C GLN A 265 35.31 -11.75 -13.81
N ALA A 266 34.57 -11.13 -12.86
CA ALA A 266 35.16 -10.40 -11.75
C ALA A 266 35.72 -11.31 -10.65
N ASN A 267 35.27 -12.59 -10.58
CA ASN A 267 35.68 -13.57 -9.58
C ASN A 267 35.92 -14.95 -10.22
N PRO A 268 37.01 -15.13 -10.99
CA PRO A 268 37.29 -16.38 -11.70
C PRO A 268 37.53 -17.60 -10.77
N ASN A 269 37.61 -17.38 -9.46
CA ASN A 269 37.84 -18.43 -8.46
C ASN A 269 36.58 -18.76 -7.59
N ALA A 270 35.41 -18.23 -7.87
CA ALA A 270 34.16 -18.48 -7.12
C ALA A 270 33.37 -19.70 -7.61
N GLY A 271 33.95 -20.55 -8.46
CA GLY A 271 33.29 -21.68 -9.11
C GLY A 271 33.03 -22.93 -8.23
N ALA A 272 32.87 -22.80 -6.90
CA ALA A 272 32.58 -23.95 -6.02
C ALA A 272 31.55 -23.68 -4.89
N ALA A 273 30.79 -22.61 -4.92
CA ALA A 273 29.69 -22.43 -3.98
C ALA A 273 28.45 -21.89 -4.72
N GLY A 274 27.55 -22.81 -5.05
CA GLY A 274 26.28 -22.46 -5.70
C GLY A 274 25.42 -21.61 -4.76
N ALA A 275 25.30 -20.32 -5.09
CA ALA A 275 24.21 -19.46 -4.67
C ALA A 275 24.10 -18.35 -5.72
N GLY A 276 23.15 -18.48 -6.62
CA GLY A 276 22.76 -17.40 -7.52
C GLY A 276 22.28 -16.18 -6.72
N PRO A 277 22.47 -14.95 -7.22
CA PRO A 277 21.92 -13.78 -6.56
C PRO A 277 20.39 -13.84 -6.63
N ASP A 278 19.79 -13.97 -5.45
CA ASP A 278 18.35 -13.77 -5.26
C ASP A 278 18.02 -12.29 -5.51
N MET A 279 17.50 -11.99 -6.70
CA MET A 279 16.97 -10.68 -7.07
C MET A 279 15.48 -10.62 -6.77
N GLY A 280 15.10 -11.06 -5.56
CA GLY A 280 13.74 -10.95 -5.04
C GLY A 280 13.67 -10.05 -3.83
N ALA A 281 12.97 -8.95 -4.00
CA ALA A 281 12.30 -8.12 -2.98
C ALA A 281 13.13 -7.57 -1.80
N GLY A 282 13.23 -6.24 -1.75
CA GLY A 282 13.16 -5.50 -0.50
C GLY A 282 14.47 -5.27 0.23
N ALA A 283 15.00 -4.09 0.01
CA ALA A 283 15.97 -3.45 0.88
C ALA A 283 15.49 -3.43 2.33
N ALA A 284 16.20 -4.12 3.23
CA ALA A 284 16.20 -3.81 4.65
C ALA A 284 17.58 -4.14 5.24
N GLY A 285 18.29 -3.07 5.63
CA GLY A 285 19.11 -2.98 6.82
C GLY A 285 20.31 -3.90 6.96
N ALA A 286 21.48 -3.33 6.69
CA ALA A 286 22.77 -3.78 7.19
C ALA A 286 22.80 -3.71 8.72
N GLY A 287 23.23 -4.79 9.38
CA GLY A 287 23.58 -4.83 10.78
C GLY A 287 24.49 -6.01 11.03
N ALA A 288 25.75 -5.70 11.29
CA ALA A 288 26.87 -6.60 11.39
C ALA A 288 26.85 -7.53 12.60
N SER A 289 27.42 -8.73 12.37
CA SER A 289 28.33 -9.53 13.22
C SER A 289 27.93 -9.91 14.64
N ASN A 290 27.92 -11.13 15.01
CA ASN A 290 28.96 -11.98 15.52
C ASN A 290 28.43 -13.17 16.32
N ALA A 291 29.00 -14.30 16.02
CA ALA A 291 29.24 -15.50 16.78
C ALA A 291 28.55 -15.75 18.13
N GLY A 292 27.98 -16.94 18.26
CA GLY A 292 28.26 -17.82 19.37
C GLY A 292 27.12 -18.16 20.31
N ALA A 293 26.79 -19.46 20.30
CA ALA A 293 26.40 -20.29 21.43
C ALA A 293 24.93 -20.26 21.92
N ALA A 294 24.36 -21.46 21.69
CA ALA A 294 23.60 -22.28 22.62
C ALA A 294 22.30 -21.76 23.27
N ASP A 295 21.25 -22.54 22.94
CA ASP A 295 20.17 -23.01 23.81
C ASP A 295 19.77 -22.11 24.99
N ASP A 296 18.58 -21.60 24.93
CA ASP A 296 17.61 -21.72 26.02
C ASP A 296 16.18 -21.47 25.51
N VAL A 297 15.43 -22.56 25.39
CA VAL A 297 13.97 -22.54 25.23
C VAL A 297 13.39 -22.33 26.61
N VAL A 298 12.77 -21.18 26.86
CA VAL A 298 11.95 -20.96 28.08
C VAL A 298 10.49 -21.07 27.70
N ASP A 299 9.89 -22.19 28.08
CA ASP A 299 8.43 -22.38 28.14
C ASP A 299 7.81 -21.40 29.14
N GLY A 300 6.99 -20.50 28.66
CA GLY A 300 6.20 -19.60 29.47
C GLY A 300 4.81 -20.16 29.71
N GLU A 301 4.58 -20.74 30.88
CA GLU A 301 3.25 -21.11 31.40
C GLU A 301 2.40 -19.85 31.58
N TYR A 302 1.23 -19.79 30.93
CA TYR A 302 0.15 -18.87 31.25
C TYR A 302 -0.64 -19.39 32.45
N LYS A 303 -0.71 -18.58 33.50
CA LYS A 303 -1.65 -18.77 34.61
C LYS A 303 -2.81 -17.78 34.45
N GLU A 304 -4.01 -18.31 34.24
CA GLU A 304 -5.28 -17.57 34.38
C GLU A 304 -5.49 -17.14 35.86
N VAL A 305 -5.84 -15.87 35.99
CA VAL A 305 -6.54 -15.36 37.19
C VAL A 305 -7.69 -14.47 36.72
#